data_d09a609229ea354eaa49f14a65d61a77
#
_entry.id   d09a609229ea354eaa49f14a65d61a77
#
_cell.length_a   1.000
_cell.length_b   1.000
_cell.length_c   1.000
_cell.angle_alpha   90.00
_cell.angle_beta   90.00
_cell.angle_gamma   90.00
#
_symmetry.space_group_name_H-M   'P 1'
#
loop_
_entity.id
_entity.type
_entity.pdbx_description
1 polymer ?
#
loop_
_entity_poly.entity_id
_entity_poly.type
_entity_poly.pdbx_seq_one_letter_code
_entity_poly.pdbx_strand_id
1 'polypeptide(L)'
;MTRLPDRAGGGTGAGSGAGTGSGTGPGGAVRGTVGASASASAASSEDGVPPDLLRRFTTAERWVHRASAALMGVAIVTAAFLYLPALAELVGRRRLLVIVHEWSGVLLPLPLLAGLASKAFRADLDRLNRFATYDWRWLSRAVRRVPGPRVSGKFNAGQKLYASFMAGAVLVMLGTGIVMWFPYLTPLVWRTGSTFVHDWLAIFIGVLVIGHIGMAVRDPDARRALRTGFADRRWARREHPLWEKENPPPGE
;
A
#
# COMPACT_ATOMS: atom_id res chain seq x y z
N MET A 1 -15.89 53.88 15.61
CA MET A 1 -16.19 54.01 17.04
C MET A 1 -15.97 52.61 17.61
N THR A 2 -14.99 52.22 18.42
CA THR A 2 -14.31 52.88 19.52
C THR A 2 -13.00 52.08 19.74
N ARG A 3 -11.88 52.71 19.61
CA ARG A 3 -10.63 52.81 20.36
C ARG A 3 -10.15 51.65 21.25
N LEU A 4 -8.88 51.25 20.97
CA LEU A 4 -7.87 50.67 21.86
C LEU A 4 -7.60 51.58 23.11
N PRO A 5 -6.94 51.05 24.16
CA PRO A 5 -5.63 51.61 24.44
C PRO A 5 -4.47 50.63 24.72
N ASP A 6 -3.29 51.15 24.42
CA ASP A 6 -1.94 50.78 24.83
C ASP A 6 -1.74 50.76 26.35
N ARG A 7 -0.79 49.97 26.82
CA ARG A 7 0.19 50.41 27.83
C ARG A 7 1.43 49.52 27.92
N ALA A 8 2.56 50.21 27.83
CA ALA A 8 3.92 49.86 28.00
C ALA A 8 4.41 49.77 29.47
N GLY A 9 5.55 49.21 29.69
CA GLY A 9 6.41 49.26 30.88
C GLY A 9 7.27 47.99 30.93
N GLY A 10 8.57 47.88 30.82
CA GLY A 10 9.64 48.78 31.23
C GLY A 10 10.28 48.15 32.51
N GLY A 11 11.49 47.54 32.44
CA GLY A 11 12.19 47.08 33.60
C GLY A 11 13.56 46.47 33.28
N THR A 12 14.58 47.28 33.33
CA THR A 12 16.01 47.03 33.25
C THR A 12 16.57 46.41 34.56
N GLY A 13 17.62 45.53 34.48
CA GLY A 13 18.39 45.07 35.63
C GLY A 13 19.71 44.41 35.22
N ALA A 14 20.76 45.17 35.21
CA ALA A 14 22.15 44.71 35.06
C ALA A 14 22.73 44.25 36.40
N GLY A 15 23.63 43.27 36.36
CA GLY A 15 24.39 42.83 37.52
C GLY A 15 25.68 42.11 37.11
N SER A 16 26.75 42.81 37.12
CA SER A 16 28.16 42.36 36.92
C SER A 16 28.72 41.70 38.19
N GLY A 17 29.61 40.73 38.01
CA GLY A 17 30.42 40.13 39.08
C GLY A 17 31.63 39.40 38.53
N ALA A 18 32.77 40.10 38.53
CA ALA A 18 34.08 39.57 38.24
C ALA A 18 34.71 38.96 39.52
N GLY A 19 35.43 37.86 39.38
CA GLY A 19 36.22 37.24 40.43
C GLY A 19 37.42 36.52 39.83
N THR A 20 38.56 37.18 39.97
CA THR A 20 39.90 36.72 39.65
C THR A 20 40.47 35.82 40.75
N GLY A 21 41.20 34.73 40.40
CA GLY A 21 41.96 33.92 41.34
C GLY A 21 43.04 33.11 40.65
N SER A 22 44.27 33.61 40.71
CA SER A 22 45.49 32.98 40.22
C SER A 22 46.03 31.94 41.20
N GLY A 23 46.60 30.84 40.75
CA GLY A 23 47.37 29.87 41.55
C GLY A 23 48.29 29.02 40.69
N THR A 24 49.54 29.33 40.76
CA THR A 24 50.73 28.70 40.12
C THR A 24 51.18 27.45 40.84
N GLY A 25 51.76 26.47 40.10
CA GLY A 25 52.77 25.57 40.63
C GLY A 25 52.78 24.14 40.10
N PRO A 26 53.97 23.52 39.91
CA PRO A 26 54.22 22.67 38.76
C PRO A 26 54.45 21.18 39.11
N GLY A 27 54.47 20.34 38.11
CA GLY A 27 55.24 19.08 38.12
C GLY A 27 54.44 17.78 38.07
N GLY A 28 54.72 17.00 37.06
CA GLY A 28 54.34 15.59 37.04
C GLY A 28 54.08 15.04 35.66
N ALA A 29 55.09 14.74 34.86
CA ALA A 29 55.02 13.97 33.68
C ALA A 29 54.70 12.50 33.98
N VAL A 30 53.56 12.00 33.53
CA VAL A 30 53.34 10.56 33.37
C VAL A 30 52.73 10.33 31.97
N ARG A 31 53.51 9.61 31.18
CA ARG A 31 53.09 9.00 29.92
C ARG A 31 51.92 8.05 30.19
N GLY A 32 50.79 8.32 29.66
CA GLY A 32 49.60 7.44 29.65
C GLY A 32 48.99 7.41 28.29
N THR A 33 49.23 6.34 27.62
CA THR A 33 48.67 5.79 26.38
C THR A 33 47.32 6.37 25.94
N VAL A 34 47.34 6.87 24.72
CA VAL A 34 46.18 7.20 23.89
C VAL A 34 45.38 5.93 23.62
N GLY A 35 44.29 5.79 24.32
CA GLY A 35 43.24 4.80 24.03
C GLY A 35 41.92 5.52 23.91
N ALA A 36 41.77 6.35 22.88
CA ALA A 36 40.47 6.84 22.50
C ALA A 36 39.70 5.72 21.80
N SER A 37 39.12 4.85 22.62
CA SER A 37 38.07 3.98 22.19
C SER A 37 36.87 4.86 21.88
N ALA A 38 36.78 5.31 20.63
CA ALA A 38 35.53 5.70 20.03
C ALA A 38 34.69 4.42 19.86
N SER A 39 34.08 3.97 20.96
CA SER A 39 32.95 3.10 20.90
C SER A 39 31.78 3.91 20.36
N ALA A 40 31.84 4.14 19.06
CA ALA A 40 30.63 4.36 18.30
C ALA A 40 29.79 3.10 18.52
N SER A 41 28.85 3.21 19.45
CA SER A 41 27.73 2.28 19.57
C SER A 41 27.02 2.31 18.24
N ALA A 42 27.47 1.45 17.33
CA ALA A 42 26.67 1.01 16.22
C ALA A 42 25.50 0.27 16.88
N ALA A 43 24.43 1.02 17.17
CA ALA A 43 23.13 0.45 17.36
C ALA A 43 22.85 -0.36 16.07
N SER A 44 23.07 -1.66 16.15
CA SER A 44 22.68 -2.61 15.14
C SER A 44 21.19 -2.41 14.93
N SER A 45 20.83 -1.68 13.86
CA SER A 45 19.48 -1.61 13.36
C SER A 45 19.05 -3.05 13.08
N GLU A 46 18.08 -3.54 13.83
CA GLU A 46 17.64 -4.96 13.85
C GLU A 46 17.24 -5.52 12.50
N ASP A 47 17.22 -4.75 11.41
CA ASP A 47 16.81 -5.18 10.06
C ASP A 47 17.79 -4.84 8.94
N GLY A 48 18.90 -4.17 9.15
CA GLY A 48 19.84 -3.81 8.06
C GLY A 48 19.22 -2.96 6.94
N VAL A 49 18.07 -2.33 7.19
CA VAL A 49 17.37 -1.49 6.21
C VAL A 49 17.99 -0.09 6.22
N PRO A 50 18.44 0.43 5.07
CA PRO A 50 18.93 1.79 4.98
C PRO A 50 17.92 2.82 5.53
N PRO A 51 18.36 3.91 6.19
CA PRO A 51 17.48 4.88 6.86
C PRO A 51 16.57 5.64 5.90
N ASP A 52 16.91 5.70 4.62
CA ASP A 52 16.13 6.29 3.55
C ASP A 52 15.02 5.38 3.00
N LEU A 53 15.01 4.10 3.41
CA LEU A 53 14.02 3.11 2.99
C LEU A 53 13.08 2.72 4.13
N LEU A 54 11.83 2.41 3.76
CA LEU A 54 10.79 1.87 4.64
C LEU A 54 10.34 0.51 4.12
N ARG A 55 10.25 -0.48 5.00
CA ARG A 55 9.64 -1.77 4.65
C ARG A 55 8.13 -1.59 4.48
N ARG A 56 7.65 -1.71 3.24
CA ARG A 56 6.22 -1.57 2.91
C ARG A 56 5.51 -2.90 2.81
N PHE A 57 6.12 -3.87 2.12
CA PHE A 57 5.53 -5.17 1.87
C PHE A 57 6.49 -6.31 2.18
N THR A 58 5.99 -7.31 2.87
CA THR A 58 6.68 -8.58 3.09
C THR A 58 6.67 -9.44 1.82
N THR A 59 7.44 -10.51 1.82
CA THR A 59 7.45 -11.48 0.71
C THR A 59 6.09 -12.12 0.50
N ALA A 60 5.36 -12.43 1.62
CA ALA A 60 4.03 -13.02 1.55
C ALA A 60 3.03 -12.08 0.84
N GLU A 61 2.97 -10.79 1.21
CA GLU A 61 2.08 -9.81 0.59
C GLU A 61 2.37 -9.64 -0.91
N ARG A 62 3.66 -9.60 -1.28
CA ARG A 62 4.08 -9.50 -2.68
C ARG A 62 3.73 -10.76 -3.48
N TRP A 63 3.87 -11.93 -2.87
CA TRP A 63 3.49 -13.19 -3.50
C TRP A 63 1.97 -13.26 -3.73
N VAL A 64 1.17 -12.95 -2.71
CA VAL A 64 -0.29 -12.89 -2.83
C VAL A 64 -0.71 -11.97 -3.97
N HIS A 65 -0.16 -10.75 -4.02
CA HIS A 65 -0.47 -9.81 -5.09
C HIS A 65 -0.09 -10.34 -6.47
N ARG A 66 1.11 -10.92 -6.64
CA ARG A 66 1.59 -11.44 -7.93
C ARG A 66 0.78 -12.64 -8.40
N ALA A 67 0.49 -13.58 -7.50
CA ALA A 67 -0.29 -14.76 -7.83
C ALA A 67 -1.73 -14.39 -8.20
N SER A 68 -2.37 -13.51 -7.42
CA SER A 68 -3.71 -13.00 -7.73
C SER A 68 -3.73 -12.21 -9.03
N ALA A 69 -2.72 -11.37 -9.30
CA ALA A 69 -2.61 -10.62 -10.54
C ALA A 69 -2.43 -11.52 -11.76
N ALA A 70 -1.62 -12.59 -11.64
CA ALA A 70 -1.42 -13.57 -12.71
C ALA A 70 -2.72 -14.32 -13.02
N LEU A 71 -3.40 -14.85 -11.99
CA LEU A 71 -4.68 -15.56 -12.17
C LEU A 71 -5.77 -14.65 -12.73
N MET A 72 -5.88 -13.42 -12.23
CA MET A 72 -6.82 -12.42 -12.73
C MET A 72 -6.50 -12.06 -14.21
N GLY A 73 -5.22 -11.88 -14.54
CA GLY A 73 -4.78 -11.62 -15.91
C GLY A 73 -5.16 -12.74 -16.87
N VAL A 74 -4.93 -14.01 -16.47
CA VAL A 74 -5.33 -15.19 -17.23
C VAL A 74 -6.86 -15.24 -17.39
N ALA A 75 -7.63 -15.00 -16.31
CA ALA A 75 -9.08 -14.98 -16.36
C ALA A 75 -9.62 -13.90 -17.32
N ILE A 76 -9.08 -12.66 -17.26
CA ILE A 76 -9.49 -11.56 -18.14
C ILE A 76 -9.13 -11.87 -19.61
N VAL A 77 -7.92 -12.34 -19.88
CA VAL A 77 -7.47 -12.64 -21.23
C VAL A 77 -8.31 -13.77 -21.83
N THR A 78 -8.52 -14.86 -21.09
CA THR A 78 -9.35 -15.98 -21.58
C THR A 78 -10.81 -15.58 -21.74
N ALA A 79 -11.37 -14.71 -20.87
CA ALA A 79 -12.70 -14.15 -21.04
C ALA A 79 -12.82 -13.37 -22.34
N ALA A 80 -11.84 -12.51 -22.68
CA ALA A 80 -11.82 -11.77 -23.95
C ALA A 80 -11.82 -12.71 -25.15
N PHE A 81 -11.03 -13.79 -25.12
CA PHE A 81 -11.00 -14.81 -26.17
C PHE A 81 -12.32 -15.60 -26.26
N LEU A 82 -13.00 -15.85 -25.15
CA LEU A 82 -14.28 -16.55 -25.15
C LEU A 82 -15.43 -15.67 -25.63
N TYR A 83 -15.36 -14.37 -25.34
CA TYR A 83 -16.42 -13.41 -25.66
C TYR A 83 -16.35 -12.88 -27.10
N LEU A 84 -15.14 -12.76 -27.66
CA LEU A 84 -14.92 -12.27 -29.04
C LEU A 84 -14.67 -13.45 -29.97
N PRO A 85 -15.64 -13.82 -30.86
CA PRO A 85 -15.53 -15.00 -31.72
C PRO A 85 -14.26 -15.00 -32.57
N ALA A 86 -13.86 -13.87 -33.15
CA ALA A 86 -12.65 -13.74 -33.95
C ALA A 86 -11.37 -14.13 -33.18
N LEU A 87 -11.31 -13.85 -31.87
CA LEU A 87 -10.19 -14.26 -31.02
C LEU A 87 -10.27 -15.75 -30.67
N ALA A 88 -11.47 -16.30 -30.46
CA ALA A 88 -11.66 -17.73 -30.21
C ALA A 88 -11.24 -18.58 -31.41
N GLU A 89 -11.57 -18.13 -32.62
CA GLU A 89 -11.17 -18.77 -33.89
C GLU A 89 -9.66 -18.77 -34.07
N LEU A 90 -8.95 -17.70 -33.69
CA LEU A 90 -7.50 -17.61 -33.79
C LEU A 90 -6.79 -18.72 -32.99
N VAL A 91 -7.32 -19.09 -31.83
CA VAL A 91 -6.78 -20.18 -30.99
C VAL A 91 -7.22 -21.55 -31.52
N GLY A 92 -8.41 -21.66 -32.11
CA GLY A 92 -8.96 -22.93 -32.63
C GLY A 92 -9.27 -24.00 -31.59
N ARG A 93 -9.12 -23.68 -30.30
CA ARG A 93 -9.27 -24.63 -29.16
C ARG A 93 -10.16 -24.03 -28.07
N ARG A 94 -11.40 -23.71 -28.39
CA ARG A 94 -12.35 -23.07 -27.45
C ARG A 94 -12.48 -23.83 -26.13
N ARG A 95 -12.47 -25.17 -26.14
CA ARG A 95 -12.55 -25.99 -24.92
C ARG A 95 -11.36 -25.75 -23.98
N LEU A 96 -10.15 -25.57 -24.51
CA LEU A 96 -8.97 -25.26 -23.71
C LEU A 96 -9.13 -23.89 -23.04
N LEU A 97 -9.61 -22.88 -23.76
CA LEU A 97 -9.89 -21.55 -23.22
C LEU A 97 -10.91 -21.60 -22.07
N VAL A 98 -11.98 -22.38 -22.24
CA VAL A 98 -12.98 -22.60 -21.18
C VAL A 98 -12.33 -23.19 -19.93
N ILE A 99 -11.58 -24.30 -20.08
CA ILE A 99 -10.92 -24.97 -18.95
C ILE A 99 -9.95 -24.03 -18.23
N VAL A 100 -9.11 -23.29 -18.98
CA VAL A 100 -8.15 -22.35 -18.39
C VAL A 100 -8.88 -21.21 -17.66
N HIS A 101 -9.98 -20.71 -18.22
CA HIS A 101 -10.80 -19.67 -17.59
C HIS A 101 -11.42 -20.16 -16.29
N GLU A 102 -12.10 -21.29 -16.31
CA GLU A 102 -12.76 -21.91 -15.15
C GLU A 102 -11.77 -22.13 -14.00
N TRP A 103 -10.63 -22.80 -14.29
CA TRP A 103 -9.62 -23.07 -13.28
C TRP A 103 -8.93 -21.81 -12.77
N SER A 104 -8.63 -20.83 -13.62
CA SER A 104 -8.06 -19.57 -13.15
C SER A 104 -9.01 -18.82 -12.23
N GLY A 105 -10.33 -18.86 -12.51
CA GLY A 105 -11.37 -18.27 -11.67
C GLY A 105 -11.49 -18.96 -10.31
N VAL A 106 -11.55 -20.30 -10.28
CA VAL A 106 -11.64 -21.10 -9.05
C VAL A 106 -10.38 -20.94 -8.18
N LEU A 107 -9.21 -20.86 -8.79
CA LEU A 107 -7.94 -20.72 -8.09
C LEU A 107 -7.70 -19.28 -7.58
N LEU A 108 -8.40 -18.28 -8.09
CA LEU A 108 -8.18 -16.86 -7.78
C LEU A 108 -8.28 -16.50 -6.28
N PRO A 109 -9.17 -17.10 -5.47
CA PRO A 109 -9.19 -16.87 -4.02
C PRO A 109 -8.02 -17.50 -3.26
N LEU A 110 -7.37 -18.55 -3.79
CA LEU A 110 -6.37 -19.31 -3.05
C LEU A 110 -5.16 -18.49 -2.59
N PRO A 111 -4.56 -17.59 -3.38
CA PRO A 111 -3.47 -16.74 -2.90
C PRO A 111 -3.88 -15.87 -1.71
N LEU A 112 -5.11 -15.35 -1.69
CA LEU A 112 -5.64 -14.54 -0.59
C LEU A 112 -5.82 -15.40 0.66
N LEU A 113 -6.39 -16.61 0.52
CA LEU A 113 -6.54 -17.56 1.62
C LEU A 113 -5.17 -17.98 2.19
N ALA A 114 -4.21 -18.30 1.34
CA ALA A 114 -2.84 -18.62 1.75
C ALA A 114 -2.16 -17.43 2.46
N GLY A 115 -2.44 -16.21 2.01
CA GLY A 115 -1.97 -14.98 2.64
C GLY A 115 -2.43 -14.82 4.09
N LEU A 116 -3.59 -15.38 4.46
CA LEU A 116 -4.10 -15.33 5.84
C LEU A 116 -3.17 -16.02 6.86
N ALA A 117 -2.27 -16.89 6.43
CA ALA A 117 -1.24 -17.44 7.29
C ALA A 117 -0.21 -16.40 7.73
N SER A 118 -0.04 -15.30 6.98
CA SER A 118 0.90 -14.20 7.28
C SER A 118 0.28 -13.18 8.24
N LYS A 119 0.96 -12.90 9.36
CA LYS A 119 0.56 -11.82 10.30
C LYS A 119 0.53 -10.45 9.62
N ALA A 120 1.54 -10.15 8.77
CA ALA A 120 1.63 -8.89 8.04
C ALA A 120 0.46 -8.72 7.08
N PHE A 121 0.12 -9.76 6.32
CA PHE A 121 -1.02 -9.74 5.41
C PHE A 121 -2.35 -9.52 6.15
N ARG A 122 -2.57 -10.19 7.28
CA ARG A 122 -3.78 -9.96 8.10
C ARG A 122 -3.86 -8.52 8.63
N ALA A 123 -2.72 -7.97 9.09
CA ALA A 123 -2.67 -6.57 9.52
C ALA A 123 -2.98 -5.59 8.37
N ASP A 124 -2.54 -5.89 7.15
CA ASP A 124 -2.86 -5.08 5.98
C ASP A 124 -4.32 -5.21 5.55
N LEU A 125 -4.92 -6.40 5.66
CA LEU A 125 -6.36 -6.57 5.45
C LEU A 125 -7.18 -5.73 6.44
N ASP A 126 -6.78 -5.71 7.71
CA ASP A 126 -7.42 -4.86 8.72
C ASP A 126 -7.32 -3.37 8.37
N ARG A 127 -6.13 -2.91 7.94
CA ARG A 127 -5.94 -1.53 7.47
C ARG A 127 -6.76 -1.19 6.22
N LEU A 128 -6.91 -2.13 5.29
CA LEU A 128 -7.69 -1.96 4.07
C LEU A 128 -9.20 -1.87 4.36
N ASN A 129 -9.69 -2.58 5.38
CA ASN A 129 -11.11 -2.62 5.75
C ASN A 129 -11.53 -1.49 6.71
N ARG A 130 -10.58 -0.75 7.31
CA ARG A 130 -10.89 0.35 8.23
C ARG A 130 -10.84 1.68 7.51
N PHE A 131 -12.00 2.37 7.41
CA PHE A 131 -12.11 3.73 6.93
C PHE A 131 -12.10 4.71 8.11
N ALA A 132 -11.15 5.65 8.07
CA ALA A 132 -11.04 6.74 9.05
C ALA A 132 -11.57 8.07 8.46
N THR A 133 -11.71 9.08 9.31
CA THR A 133 -12.21 10.41 8.89
C THR A 133 -11.34 11.04 7.78
N TYR A 134 -10.02 10.80 7.80
CA TYR A 134 -9.12 11.31 6.77
C TYR A 134 -9.32 10.62 5.42
N ASP A 135 -9.81 9.36 5.36
CA ASP A 135 -10.12 8.66 4.11
C ASP A 135 -11.28 9.32 3.37
N TRP A 136 -12.33 9.75 4.09
CA TRP A 136 -13.46 10.47 3.51
C TRP A 136 -13.04 11.85 2.98
N ARG A 137 -12.16 12.55 3.71
CA ARG A 137 -11.57 13.81 3.23
C ARG A 137 -10.70 13.58 1.99
N TRP A 138 -9.93 12.48 1.95
CA TRP A 138 -9.15 12.09 0.80
C TRP A 138 -10.03 11.87 -0.43
N LEU A 139 -11.11 11.07 -0.31
CA LEU A 139 -12.06 10.80 -1.38
C LEU A 139 -12.74 12.08 -1.88
N SER A 140 -13.23 12.92 -0.99
CA SER A 140 -13.90 14.17 -1.37
C SER A 140 -12.96 15.11 -2.15
N ARG A 141 -11.70 15.22 -1.73
CA ARG A 141 -10.69 16.01 -2.46
C ARG A 141 -10.32 15.38 -3.79
N ALA A 142 -10.27 14.04 -3.86
CA ALA A 142 -9.98 13.32 -5.11
C ALA A 142 -11.09 13.53 -6.15
N VAL A 143 -12.36 13.38 -5.75
CA VAL A 143 -13.53 13.58 -6.63
C VAL A 143 -13.63 15.05 -7.09
N ARG A 144 -13.42 15.98 -6.17
CA ARG A 144 -13.45 17.43 -6.47
C ARG A 144 -12.20 17.93 -7.20
N ARG A 145 -11.22 17.07 -7.45
CA ARG A 145 -9.93 17.39 -8.09
C ARG A 145 -9.19 18.53 -7.40
N VAL A 146 -9.32 18.66 -6.08
CA VAL A 146 -8.63 19.68 -5.28
C VAL A 146 -7.14 19.37 -5.28
N PRO A 147 -6.27 20.32 -5.71
CA PRO A 147 -4.82 20.11 -5.73
C PRO A 147 -4.23 20.08 -4.32
N GLY A 148 -2.99 19.58 -4.21
CA GLY A 148 -2.20 19.51 -2.99
C GLY A 148 -2.19 18.15 -2.30
N PRO A 149 -1.37 18.00 -1.24
CA PRO A 149 -1.14 16.74 -0.56
C PRO A 149 -2.43 16.20 0.08
N ARG A 150 -2.61 14.89 0.00
CA ARG A 150 -3.74 14.19 0.60
C ARG A 150 -3.23 13.30 1.72
N VAL A 151 -3.74 13.51 2.91
CA VAL A 151 -3.37 12.73 4.10
C VAL A 151 -3.83 11.28 3.93
N SER A 152 -2.90 10.33 4.07
CA SER A 152 -3.19 8.89 4.01
C SER A 152 -2.26 8.08 4.90
N GLY A 153 -2.72 6.92 5.37
CA GLY A 153 -1.92 5.89 6.04
C GLY A 153 -1.15 5.01 5.05
N LYS A 154 -0.82 3.77 5.42
CA LYS A 154 -0.13 2.81 4.52
C LYS A 154 -0.88 2.61 3.19
N PHE A 155 -2.21 2.66 3.23
CA PHE A 155 -3.08 2.64 2.07
C PHE A 155 -3.93 3.91 2.03
N ASN A 156 -4.08 4.50 0.85
CA ASN A 156 -5.00 5.61 0.65
C ASN A 156 -6.44 5.12 0.44
N ALA A 157 -7.41 6.03 0.55
CA ALA A 157 -8.81 5.66 0.48
C ALA A 157 -9.22 5.04 -0.87
N GLY A 158 -8.59 5.45 -1.97
CA GLY A 158 -8.81 4.84 -3.29
C GLY A 158 -8.35 3.38 -3.34
N GLN A 159 -7.20 3.07 -2.73
CA GLN A 159 -6.69 1.70 -2.62
C GLN A 159 -7.59 0.83 -1.74
N LYS A 160 -8.10 1.37 -0.63
CA LYS A 160 -9.06 0.67 0.25
C LYS A 160 -10.35 0.34 -0.49
N LEU A 161 -10.93 1.32 -1.18
CA LEU A 161 -12.16 1.13 -1.95
C LEU A 161 -11.97 0.10 -3.08
N TYR A 162 -10.86 0.20 -3.82
CA TYR A 162 -10.52 -0.76 -4.87
C TYR A 162 -10.37 -2.18 -4.32
N ALA A 163 -9.64 -2.36 -3.22
CA ALA A 163 -9.43 -3.67 -2.61
C ALA A 163 -10.74 -4.29 -2.12
N SER A 164 -11.59 -3.51 -1.44
CA SER A 164 -12.91 -3.97 -0.96
C SER A 164 -13.83 -4.35 -2.11
N PHE A 165 -13.88 -3.51 -3.17
CA PHE A 165 -14.65 -3.82 -4.36
C PHE A 165 -14.16 -5.12 -5.03
N MET A 166 -12.84 -5.25 -5.25
CA MET A 166 -12.27 -6.44 -5.90
C MET A 166 -12.50 -7.71 -5.10
N ALA A 167 -12.42 -7.66 -3.76
CA ALA A 167 -12.73 -8.80 -2.91
C ALA A 167 -14.20 -9.27 -3.08
N GLY A 168 -15.15 -8.33 -3.04
CA GLY A 168 -16.56 -8.63 -3.28
C GLY A 168 -16.83 -9.13 -4.70
N ALA A 169 -16.23 -8.48 -5.70
CA ALA A 169 -16.38 -8.85 -7.10
C ALA A 169 -15.86 -10.28 -7.38
N VAL A 170 -14.71 -10.66 -6.82
CA VAL A 170 -14.17 -12.03 -6.95
C VAL A 170 -15.14 -13.07 -6.39
N LEU A 171 -15.78 -12.79 -5.25
CA LEU A 171 -16.78 -13.71 -4.68
C LEU A 171 -18.01 -13.85 -5.57
N VAL A 172 -18.52 -12.74 -6.13
CA VAL A 172 -19.66 -12.76 -7.07
C VAL A 172 -19.29 -13.48 -8.36
N MET A 173 -18.07 -13.21 -8.91
CA MET A 173 -17.57 -13.89 -10.10
C MET A 173 -17.44 -15.40 -9.90
N LEU A 174 -16.91 -15.82 -8.76
CA LEU A 174 -16.79 -17.23 -8.39
C LEU A 174 -18.18 -17.87 -8.26
N GLY A 175 -19.10 -17.25 -7.54
CA GLY A 175 -20.47 -17.78 -7.36
C GLY A 175 -21.22 -17.90 -8.68
N THR A 176 -21.22 -16.86 -9.51
CA THR A 176 -21.87 -16.90 -10.83
C THR A 176 -21.19 -17.87 -11.79
N GLY A 177 -19.87 -17.96 -11.77
CA GLY A 177 -19.10 -18.94 -12.54
C GLY A 177 -19.44 -20.38 -12.17
N ILE A 178 -19.55 -20.70 -10.88
CA ILE A 178 -19.95 -22.04 -10.41
C ILE A 178 -21.36 -22.38 -10.88
N VAL A 179 -22.33 -21.44 -10.80
CA VAL A 179 -23.69 -21.65 -11.31
C VAL A 179 -23.69 -21.96 -12.80
N MET A 180 -22.84 -21.30 -13.58
CA MET A 180 -22.73 -21.53 -15.03
C MET A 180 -22.00 -22.85 -15.36
N TRP A 181 -21.06 -23.28 -14.52
CA TRP A 181 -20.26 -24.50 -14.74
C TRP A 181 -21.11 -25.77 -14.59
N PHE A 182 -22.16 -25.75 -13.76
CA PHE A 182 -23.02 -26.92 -13.52
C PHE A 182 -24.41 -26.76 -14.13
N PRO A 183 -24.53 -26.78 -15.49
CA PRO A 183 -25.79 -26.49 -16.19
C PRO A 183 -26.91 -27.48 -15.90
N TYR A 184 -26.57 -28.71 -15.50
CA TYR A 184 -27.56 -29.73 -15.17
C TYR A 184 -28.12 -29.64 -13.74
N LEU A 185 -27.41 -28.92 -12.86
CA LEU A 185 -27.80 -28.75 -11.46
C LEU A 185 -28.56 -27.43 -11.21
N THR A 186 -28.56 -26.52 -12.18
CA THR A 186 -29.08 -25.17 -11.99
C THR A 186 -30.20 -24.86 -12.99
N PRO A 187 -31.36 -24.35 -12.53
CA PRO A 187 -32.44 -23.91 -13.41
C PRO A 187 -31.98 -22.85 -14.41
N LEU A 188 -32.63 -22.83 -15.61
CA LEU A 188 -32.29 -21.90 -16.69
C LEU A 188 -32.31 -20.43 -16.24
N VAL A 189 -33.29 -20.04 -15.42
CA VAL A 189 -33.41 -18.66 -14.90
C VAL A 189 -32.17 -18.23 -14.13
N TRP A 190 -31.67 -19.10 -13.24
CA TRP A 190 -30.46 -18.81 -12.47
C TRP A 190 -29.22 -18.70 -13.35
N ARG A 191 -29.08 -19.59 -14.35
CA ARG A 191 -27.96 -19.55 -15.30
C ARG A 191 -27.97 -18.28 -16.12
N THR A 192 -29.13 -17.90 -16.68
CA THR A 192 -29.27 -16.67 -17.47
C THR A 192 -28.92 -15.43 -16.64
N GLY A 193 -29.45 -15.35 -15.40
CA GLY A 193 -29.11 -14.26 -14.47
C GLY A 193 -27.63 -14.24 -14.11
N SER A 194 -27.04 -15.41 -13.85
CA SER A 194 -25.61 -15.53 -13.54
C SER A 194 -24.73 -15.11 -14.70
N THR A 195 -25.07 -15.54 -15.94
CA THR A 195 -24.35 -15.10 -17.15
C THR A 195 -24.38 -13.58 -17.28
N PHE A 196 -25.54 -12.96 -17.14
CA PHE A 196 -25.68 -11.51 -17.21
C PHE A 196 -24.78 -10.80 -16.17
N VAL A 197 -24.84 -11.21 -14.90
CA VAL A 197 -24.03 -10.62 -13.83
C VAL A 197 -22.54 -10.86 -14.08
N HIS A 198 -22.17 -12.08 -14.47
CA HIS A 198 -20.78 -12.46 -14.73
C HIS A 198 -20.16 -11.60 -15.84
N ASP A 199 -20.83 -11.48 -16.97
CA ASP A 199 -20.34 -10.77 -18.16
C ASP A 199 -20.17 -9.27 -17.88
N TRP A 200 -21.20 -8.63 -17.31
CA TRP A 200 -21.12 -7.20 -16.99
C TRP A 200 -20.08 -6.89 -15.91
N LEU A 201 -20.00 -7.74 -14.89
CA LEU A 201 -18.98 -7.56 -13.83
C LEU A 201 -17.57 -7.82 -14.38
N ALA A 202 -17.40 -8.78 -15.31
CA ALA A 202 -16.12 -9.02 -15.97
C ALA A 202 -15.63 -7.81 -16.76
N ILE A 203 -16.52 -7.15 -17.54
CA ILE A 203 -16.20 -5.91 -18.25
C ILE A 203 -15.79 -4.82 -17.27
N PHE A 204 -16.55 -4.64 -16.18
CA PHE A 204 -16.25 -3.63 -15.17
C PHE A 204 -14.92 -3.88 -14.47
N ILE A 205 -14.64 -5.12 -14.07
CA ILE A 205 -13.33 -5.53 -13.51
C ILE A 205 -12.22 -5.24 -14.53
N GLY A 206 -12.40 -5.58 -15.80
CA GLY A 206 -11.43 -5.31 -16.86
C GLY A 206 -11.06 -3.82 -16.94
N VAL A 207 -12.04 -2.94 -16.96
CA VAL A 207 -11.84 -1.47 -16.95
C VAL A 207 -11.09 -1.02 -15.69
N LEU A 208 -11.47 -1.53 -14.53
CA LEU A 208 -10.79 -1.18 -13.27
C LEU A 208 -9.35 -1.68 -13.24
N VAL A 209 -9.07 -2.88 -13.75
CA VAL A 209 -7.71 -3.44 -13.82
C VAL A 209 -6.84 -2.62 -14.77
N ILE A 210 -7.37 -2.20 -15.93
CA ILE A 210 -6.66 -1.29 -16.86
C ILE A 210 -6.34 0.03 -16.15
N GLY A 211 -7.30 0.63 -15.44
CA GLY A 211 -7.09 1.83 -14.64
C GLY A 211 -6.03 1.64 -13.55
N HIS A 212 -6.07 0.51 -12.85
CA HIS A 212 -5.09 0.14 -11.82
C HIS A 212 -3.67 0.02 -12.40
N ILE A 213 -3.52 -0.67 -13.53
CA ILE A 213 -2.23 -0.78 -14.24
C ILE A 213 -1.77 0.60 -14.68
N GLY A 214 -2.66 1.43 -15.24
CA GLY A 214 -2.35 2.80 -15.65
C GLY A 214 -1.83 3.67 -14.49
N MET A 215 -2.41 3.56 -13.30
CA MET A 215 -1.92 4.24 -12.10
C MET A 215 -0.55 3.70 -11.66
N ALA A 216 -0.38 2.37 -11.66
CA ALA A 216 0.89 1.74 -11.30
C ALA A 216 2.02 2.12 -12.26
N VAL A 217 1.75 2.26 -13.56
CA VAL A 217 2.74 2.72 -14.55
C VAL A 217 3.20 4.16 -14.27
N ARG A 218 2.31 5.02 -13.78
CA ARG A 218 2.60 6.42 -13.47
C ARG A 218 3.34 6.62 -12.14
N ASP A 219 3.35 5.61 -11.26
CA ASP A 219 4.05 5.65 -9.96
C ASP A 219 5.18 4.59 -9.90
N PRO A 220 6.39 4.94 -10.34
CA PRO A 220 7.53 4.03 -10.33
C PRO A 220 7.97 3.62 -8.91
N ASP A 221 7.79 4.48 -7.91
CA ASP A 221 8.16 4.21 -6.53
C ASP A 221 7.20 3.18 -5.90
N ALA A 222 5.90 3.29 -6.15
CA ALA A 222 4.92 2.28 -5.73
C ALA A 222 5.22 0.91 -6.38
N ARG A 223 5.58 0.88 -7.67
CA ARG A 223 6.00 -0.37 -8.35
C ARG A 223 7.27 -0.95 -7.78
N ARG A 224 8.27 -0.09 -7.47
CA ARG A 224 9.51 -0.50 -6.81
C ARG A 224 9.19 -1.12 -5.45
N ALA A 225 8.34 -0.49 -4.65
CA ALA A 225 7.91 -1.00 -3.35
C ALA A 225 7.25 -2.39 -3.46
N LEU A 226 6.39 -2.59 -4.45
CA LEU A 226 5.77 -3.90 -4.70
C LEU A 226 6.78 -4.95 -5.18
N ARG A 227 7.81 -4.54 -5.95
CA ARG A 227 8.83 -5.45 -6.46
C ARG A 227 9.85 -5.85 -5.40
N THR A 228 10.36 -4.89 -4.62
CA THR A 228 11.44 -5.06 -3.66
C THR A 228 10.96 -5.31 -2.23
N GLY A 229 9.79 -4.79 -1.86
CA GLY A 229 9.25 -4.75 -0.50
C GLY A 229 9.53 -3.42 0.20
N PHE A 230 10.34 -2.53 -0.37
CA PHE A 230 10.79 -1.30 0.24
C PHE A 230 10.34 -0.07 -0.55
N ALA A 231 9.91 0.96 0.16
CA ALA A 231 9.53 2.25 -0.38
C ALA A 231 10.56 3.32 0.03
N ASP A 232 10.79 4.30 -0.82
CA ASP A 232 11.58 5.49 -0.48
C ASP A 232 10.83 6.34 0.55
N ARG A 233 11.54 6.80 1.59
CA ARG A 233 10.96 7.58 2.69
C ARG A 233 10.43 8.94 2.23
N ARG A 234 11.09 9.60 1.24
CA ARG A 234 10.61 10.86 0.67
C ARG A 234 9.30 10.67 -0.09
N TRP A 235 9.19 9.57 -0.84
CA TRP A 235 7.92 9.19 -1.48
C TRP A 235 6.85 8.91 -0.43
N ALA A 236 7.16 8.18 0.65
CA ALA A 236 6.23 7.89 1.73
C ALA A 236 5.73 9.16 2.43
N ARG A 237 6.59 10.16 2.69
CA ARG A 237 6.20 11.47 3.25
C ARG A 237 5.21 12.21 2.37
N ARG A 238 5.37 12.11 1.04
CA ARG A 238 4.51 12.80 0.08
C ARG A 238 3.17 12.09 -0.11
N GLU A 239 3.17 10.78 -0.29
CA GLU A 239 1.98 10.02 -0.66
C GLU A 239 1.26 9.35 0.54
N HIS A 240 2.00 9.03 1.61
CA HIS A 240 1.56 8.27 2.78
C HIS A 240 2.06 8.88 4.10
N PRO A 241 1.80 10.18 4.36
CA PRO A 241 2.44 10.91 5.46
C PRO A 241 2.13 10.37 6.86
N LEU A 242 0.96 9.79 7.10
CA LEU A 242 0.65 9.17 8.39
C LEU A 242 1.45 7.88 8.59
N TRP A 243 1.56 7.06 7.55
CA TRP A 243 2.33 5.83 7.62
C TRP A 243 3.83 6.09 7.82
N GLU A 244 4.39 7.11 7.21
CA GLU A 244 5.79 7.50 7.40
C GLU A 244 6.04 7.96 8.85
N LYS A 245 5.12 8.73 9.44
CA LYS A 245 5.19 9.14 10.84
C LYS A 245 5.06 7.98 11.84
N GLU A 246 4.32 6.94 11.50
CA GLU A 246 4.20 5.72 12.32
C GLU A 246 5.50 4.88 12.32
N ASN A 247 6.43 5.18 11.39
CA ASN A 247 7.68 4.44 11.21
C ASN A 247 8.87 5.41 11.15
N PRO A 248 9.24 6.07 12.28
CA PRO A 248 10.34 7.01 12.31
C PRO A 248 11.67 6.33 11.95
N PRO A 249 12.67 7.09 11.48
CA PRO A 249 13.99 6.52 11.25
C PRO A 249 14.62 6.02 12.57
N PRO A 250 15.48 4.99 12.51
CA PRO A 250 16.19 4.52 13.69
C PRO A 250 17.02 5.66 14.30
N GLY A 251 16.77 6.00 15.57
CA GLY A 251 17.54 7.00 16.31
C GLY A 251 16.89 8.39 16.46
N GLU A 252 15.63 8.57 16.04
CA GLU A 252 14.78 9.71 16.43
C GLU A 252 13.85 9.36 17.58
#